data_fbbb081aa28d62f09817547b673a5540
#
_entry.id   fbbb081aa28d62f09817547b673a5540
#
_cell.length_a   1.000
_cell.length_b   1.000
_cell.length_c   1.000
_cell.angle_alpha   90.00
_cell.angle_beta   90.00
_cell.angle_gamma   90.00
#
_symmetry.space_group_name_H-M   'P 1'
#
loop_
_entity.id
_entity.type
_entity.pdbx_description
1 polymer ?
#
loop_
_entity_poly.entity_id
_entity_poly.type
_entity_poly.pdbx_seq_one_letter_code
_entity_poly.pdbx_strand_id
1 'polypeptide(L)'
;MDAAGLPALLEAIRHLHGLEATWLESVPVVETHEGQTVWAGEVQVFAVEHPKASRVYAWSHETDAGKRRFHAVLGAGPVTGAVEAVRVSIVRST
;
A
#
# COMPACT_ATOMS: atom_id res chain seq x y z
N MET A 1 -2.94 0.06 -14.05
CA MET A 1 -1.78 0.54 -13.34
C MET A 1 -0.63 0.89 -14.26
N ASP A 2 0.08 1.96 -13.97
CA ASP A 2 1.28 2.30 -14.70
C ASP A 2 2.40 1.29 -14.36
N ALA A 3 2.87 0.57 -15.38
CA ALA A 3 3.92 -0.42 -15.22
C ALA A 3 5.23 0.19 -14.67
N ALA A 4 5.47 1.47 -14.92
CA ALA A 4 6.65 2.16 -14.43
C ALA A 4 6.64 2.35 -12.90
N GLY A 5 5.48 2.32 -12.27
CA GLY A 5 5.35 2.43 -10.82
C GLY A 5 5.67 1.15 -10.06
N LEU A 6 5.58 -0.02 -10.71
CA LEU A 6 5.81 -1.30 -10.05
C LEU A 6 7.24 -1.46 -9.52
N PRO A 7 8.30 -1.14 -10.29
CA PRO A 7 9.66 -1.26 -9.77
C PRO A 7 9.91 -0.44 -8.50
N ALA A 8 9.35 0.75 -8.42
CA ALA A 8 9.50 1.61 -7.25
C ALA A 8 8.79 1.02 -6.02
N LEU A 9 7.61 0.41 -6.21
CA LEU A 9 6.89 -0.24 -5.12
C LEU A 9 7.60 -1.51 -4.66
N LEU A 10 8.15 -2.30 -5.58
CA LEU A 10 8.94 -3.49 -5.24
C LEU A 10 10.17 -3.09 -4.41
N GLU A 11 10.84 -2.01 -4.79
CA GLU A 11 11.99 -1.49 -4.06
C GLU A 11 11.59 -1.02 -2.67
N ALA A 12 10.44 -0.34 -2.54
CA ALA A 12 9.93 0.11 -1.25
C ALA A 12 9.62 -1.07 -0.33
N ILE A 13 9.03 -2.14 -0.85
CA ILE A 13 8.75 -3.35 -0.08
C ILE A 13 10.07 -3.97 0.42
N ARG A 14 11.05 -4.07 -0.45
CA ARG A 14 12.36 -4.60 -0.08
C ARG A 14 13.03 -3.75 1.00
N HIS A 15 12.98 -2.45 0.84
CA HIS A 15 13.60 -1.51 1.78
C HIS A 15 12.92 -1.52 3.15
N LEU A 16 11.58 -1.51 3.18
CA LEU A 16 10.82 -1.42 4.42
C LEU A 16 10.69 -2.75 5.16
N HIS A 17 10.60 -3.85 4.44
CA HIS A 17 10.31 -5.17 5.03
C HIS A 17 11.38 -6.23 4.73
N GLY A 18 12.33 -5.95 3.84
CA GLY A 18 13.35 -6.91 3.46
C GLY A 18 12.82 -8.10 2.67
N LEU A 19 11.68 -7.93 1.98
CA LEU A 19 11.00 -9.02 1.28
C LEU A 19 11.07 -8.86 -0.23
N GLU A 20 11.18 -10.00 -0.93
CA GLU A 20 10.93 -10.08 -2.35
C GLU A 20 9.42 -10.27 -2.56
N ALA A 21 8.85 -9.59 -3.54
CA ALA A 21 7.42 -9.60 -3.77
C ALA A 21 7.08 -9.83 -5.23
N THR A 22 5.94 -10.48 -5.47
CA THR A 22 5.39 -10.72 -6.81
C THR A 22 4.05 -10.01 -6.92
N TRP A 23 3.89 -9.15 -7.91
CA TRP A 23 2.63 -8.41 -8.12
C TRP A 23 1.49 -9.36 -8.50
N LEU A 24 0.33 -9.15 -7.87
CA LEU A 24 -0.87 -9.96 -8.10
C LEU A 24 -1.99 -9.18 -8.79
N GLU A 25 -2.35 -8.02 -8.24
CA GLU A 25 -3.49 -7.26 -8.74
C GLU A 25 -3.46 -5.82 -8.25
N SER A 26 -4.28 -4.98 -8.88
CA SER A 26 -4.53 -3.61 -8.50
C SER A 26 -5.96 -3.51 -7.96
N VAL A 27 -6.13 -2.90 -6.80
CA VAL A 27 -7.45 -2.75 -6.15
C VAL A 27 -7.75 -1.27 -5.96
N PRO A 28 -8.85 -0.77 -6.56
CA PRO A 28 -9.25 0.62 -6.31
C PRO A 28 -9.79 0.77 -4.89
N VAL A 29 -9.34 1.82 -4.20
CA VAL A 29 -9.76 2.12 -2.84
C VAL A 29 -10.15 3.59 -2.74
N VAL A 30 -11.32 3.85 -2.14
CA VAL A 30 -11.75 5.19 -1.78
C VAL A 30 -12.05 5.18 -0.30
N GLU A 31 -11.36 6.02 0.45
CA GLU A 31 -11.57 6.12 1.89
C GLU A 31 -12.15 7.48 2.21
N THR A 32 -13.23 7.49 2.99
CA THR A 32 -13.95 8.72 3.37
C THR A 32 -13.99 8.88 4.87
N HIS A 33 -14.10 10.13 5.31
CA HIS A 33 -14.29 10.47 6.71
C HIS A 33 -15.23 11.68 6.78
N GLU A 34 -16.31 11.55 7.51
CA GLU A 34 -17.34 12.59 7.65
C GLU A 34 -17.85 13.11 6.29
N GLY A 35 -18.06 12.20 5.35
CA GLY A 35 -18.57 12.51 4.03
C GLY A 35 -17.54 13.09 3.05
N GLN A 36 -16.30 13.23 3.47
CA GLN A 36 -15.22 13.73 2.61
C GLN A 36 -14.23 12.64 2.25
N THR A 37 -13.79 12.62 1.00
CA THR A 37 -12.75 11.69 0.57
C THR A 37 -11.42 12.12 1.15
N VAL A 38 -10.81 11.25 1.97
CA VAL A 38 -9.50 11.49 2.57
C VAL A 38 -8.40 10.81 1.78
N TRP A 39 -8.73 9.79 1.00
CA TRP A 39 -7.79 9.15 0.08
C TRP A 39 -8.55 8.40 -1.02
N ALA A 40 -8.04 8.49 -2.23
CA ALA A 40 -8.57 7.73 -3.36
C ALA A 40 -7.41 7.35 -4.28
N GLY A 41 -7.38 6.10 -4.73
CA GLY A 41 -6.33 5.63 -5.62
C GLY A 41 -6.36 4.12 -5.77
N GLU A 42 -5.29 3.56 -6.31
CA GLU A 42 -5.15 2.13 -6.47
C GLU A 42 -4.08 1.58 -5.54
N VAL A 43 -4.42 0.51 -4.83
CA VAL A 43 -3.48 -0.24 -4.00
C VAL A 43 -3.00 -1.44 -4.79
N GLN A 44 -1.70 -1.64 -4.86
CA GLN A 44 -1.11 -2.80 -5.52
C GLN A 44 -0.94 -3.92 -4.51
N VAL A 45 -1.42 -5.09 -4.87
CA VAL A 45 -1.35 -6.27 -4.01
C VAL A 45 -0.21 -7.17 -4.50
N PHE A 46 0.68 -7.53 -3.58
CA PHE A 46 1.83 -8.39 -3.87
C PHE A 46 1.78 -9.64 -3.02
N ALA A 47 2.25 -10.76 -3.58
CA ALA A 47 2.49 -11.98 -2.83
C ALA A 47 3.90 -11.92 -2.23
N VAL A 48 4.02 -12.33 -0.98
CA VAL A 48 5.31 -12.41 -0.27
C VAL A 48 5.36 -13.68 0.56
N GLU A 49 6.58 -14.09 0.93
CA GLU A 49 6.79 -15.18 1.88
C GLU A 49 7.25 -14.55 3.21
N HIS A 50 6.37 -14.59 4.19
CA HIS A 50 6.64 -14.03 5.52
C HIS A 50 5.89 -14.89 6.54
N PRO A 51 6.48 -15.15 7.73
CA PRO A 51 5.85 -16.00 8.74
C PRO A 51 4.44 -15.58 9.15
N LYS A 52 4.12 -14.30 9.06
CA LYS A 52 2.84 -13.75 9.52
C LYS A 52 1.99 -13.13 8.40
N ALA A 53 2.47 -13.12 7.16
CA ALA A 53 1.75 -12.47 6.07
C ALA A 53 2.06 -13.15 4.74
N SER A 54 1.03 -13.34 3.89
CA SER A 54 1.20 -13.83 2.52
C SER A 54 1.02 -12.71 1.50
N ARG A 55 0.64 -11.51 1.95
CA ARG A 55 0.36 -10.35 1.10
C ARG A 55 1.00 -9.08 1.65
N VAL A 56 1.38 -8.20 0.73
CA VAL A 56 1.76 -6.82 1.04
C VAL A 56 0.90 -5.91 0.18
N TYR A 57 0.35 -4.88 0.80
CA TYR A 57 -0.45 -3.85 0.12
C TYR A 57 0.41 -2.60 0.00
N ALA A 58 0.64 -2.15 -1.23
CA ALA A 58 1.57 -1.05 -1.47
C ALA A 58 0.96 -0.02 -2.43
N TRP A 59 1.26 1.23 -2.18
CA TRP A 59 0.83 2.34 -3.03
C TRP A 59 1.76 3.53 -2.83
N SER A 60 1.59 4.54 -3.68
CA SER A 60 2.33 5.78 -3.55
C SER A 60 1.39 6.97 -3.75
N HIS A 61 1.77 8.11 -3.19
CA HIS A 61 1.06 9.37 -3.42
C HIS A 61 2.05 10.52 -3.44
N GLU A 62 1.64 11.63 -4.07
CA GLU A 62 2.42 12.85 -4.04
C GLU A 62 2.14 13.64 -2.78
N THR A 63 3.20 14.18 -2.19
CA THR A 63 3.10 15.09 -1.05
C THR A 63 2.92 16.52 -1.54
N ASP A 64 2.59 17.44 -0.63
CA ASP A 64 2.46 18.86 -0.93
C ASP A 64 3.77 19.47 -1.46
N ALA A 65 4.89 18.86 -1.14
CA ALA A 65 6.19 19.31 -1.63
C ALA A 65 6.53 18.76 -3.02
N GLY A 66 5.61 18.06 -3.67
CA GLY A 66 5.83 17.47 -4.99
C GLY A 66 6.67 16.21 -4.96
N LYS A 67 6.92 15.66 -3.80
CA LYS A 67 7.66 14.40 -3.64
C LYS A 67 6.71 13.23 -3.58
N ARG A 68 7.18 12.05 -4.01
CA ARG A 68 6.38 10.83 -3.93
C ARG A 68 6.70 10.04 -2.66
N ARG A 69 5.65 9.71 -1.95
CA ARG A 69 5.75 8.92 -0.73
C ARG A 69 5.22 7.51 -0.98
N PHE A 70 5.95 6.52 -0.48
CA PHE A 70 5.61 5.11 -0.67
C PHE A 70 5.14 4.47 0.63
N HIS A 71 4.12 3.63 0.51
CA HIS A 71 3.57 2.86 1.63
C HIS A 71 3.59 1.38 1.27
N ALA A 72 3.98 0.55 2.22
CA ALA A 72 3.93 -0.90 2.07
C ALA A 72 3.51 -1.50 3.41
N VAL A 73 2.33 -2.12 3.45
CA VAL A 73 1.72 -2.64 4.66
C VAL A 73 1.58 -4.16 4.54
N LEU A 74 2.11 -4.88 5.54
CA LEU A 74 1.96 -6.34 5.60
C LEU A 74 0.50 -6.71 5.87
N GLY A 75 0.00 -7.70 5.15
CA GLY A 75 -1.36 -8.24 5.34
C GLY A 75 -1.40 -9.19 6.52
N ALA A 76 -1.21 -8.66 7.73
CA ALA A 76 -1.16 -9.42 8.96
C ALA A 76 -2.00 -8.74 10.04
N GLY A 77 -2.46 -9.52 11.02
CA GLY A 77 -3.28 -9.00 12.11
C GLY A 77 -4.61 -8.46 11.60
N PRO A 78 -4.96 -7.20 11.92
CA PRO A 78 -6.23 -6.62 11.49
C PRO A 78 -6.26 -6.24 10.00
N VAL A 79 -5.13 -6.27 9.30
CA VAL A 79 -5.05 -5.91 7.89
C VAL A 79 -5.35 -7.16 7.05
N THR A 80 -6.59 -7.25 6.55
CA THR A 80 -7.05 -8.40 5.77
C THR A 80 -7.29 -8.06 4.30
N GLY A 81 -7.08 -6.81 3.89
CA GLY A 81 -7.28 -6.38 2.52
C GLY A 81 -6.75 -4.97 2.29
N ALA A 82 -6.88 -4.48 1.05
CA ALA A 82 -6.36 -3.18 0.63
C ALA A 82 -7.00 -2.02 1.41
N VAL A 83 -8.30 -2.09 1.68
CA VAL A 83 -9.01 -1.04 2.41
C VAL A 83 -8.47 -0.90 3.83
N GLU A 84 -8.29 -2.01 4.53
CA GLU A 84 -7.75 -2.02 5.88
C GLU A 84 -6.32 -1.51 5.92
N ALA A 85 -5.52 -1.82 4.90
CA ALA A 85 -4.15 -1.33 4.79
C ALA A 85 -4.12 0.20 4.72
N VAL A 86 -4.98 0.78 3.89
CA VAL A 86 -5.09 2.24 3.75
C VAL A 86 -5.56 2.88 5.05
N ARG A 87 -6.56 2.30 5.70
CA ARG A 87 -7.08 2.82 6.98
C ARG A 87 -6.01 2.85 8.06
N VAL A 88 -5.24 1.78 8.19
CA VAL A 88 -4.15 1.69 9.16
C VAL A 88 -3.11 2.78 8.89
N SER A 89 -2.76 2.99 7.63
CA SER A 89 -1.81 4.01 7.23
C SER A 89 -2.31 5.42 7.58
N ILE A 90 -3.58 5.72 7.31
CA ILE A 90 -4.19 7.02 7.63
C ILE A 90 -4.17 7.26 9.13
N VAL A 91 -4.58 6.28 9.93
CA VAL A 91 -4.60 6.39 11.39
C VAL A 91 -3.21 6.66 11.94
N ARG A 92 -2.18 5.98 11.41
CA ARG A 92 -0.80 6.19 11.85
C ARG A 92 -0.23 7.54 11.46
N SER A 93 -0.79 8.17 10.42
CA SER A 93 -0.33 9.46 9.93
C SER A 93 -0.92 10.64 10.70
N THR A 94 -1.96 10.39 11.47
CA THR A 94 -2.61 11.41 12.30
C THR A 94 -2.13 11.30 13.75
#